data_84c2e4f73ce774c831b6a206f29573c9
#
_entry.id   84c2e4f73ce774c831b6a206f29573c9
#
_cell.length_a   1.000
_cell.length_b   1.000
_cell.length_c   1.000
_cell.angle_alpha   90.00
_cell.angle_beta   90.00
_cell.angle_gamma   90.00
#
_symmetry.space_group_name_H-M   'P 1'
#
loop_
_entity.id
_entity.type
_entity.pdbx_description
1 polymer ?
#
loop_
_entity_poly.entity_id
_entity_poly.type
_entity_poly.pdbx_seq_one_letter_code
_entity_poly.pdbx_strand_id
1 'polypeptide(L)'
;MSLPGPFEPPTADSLNRLLHCEPALLDTTLDQLRTLVVVHEAGTALGAAKALGREQSSVQKQIDTMNRNFGELCGEPLVRKQGRGLNVLFTDTGTALVGLAGRTLGTWLDEMHECRRRLGRTLTVGTTRYTLGYLSHASERVAEDFRRRGIDLKMVHVRTRNLLEKLASHQVDLVCGSVLDTEGADRLADYDVQQWRRSGLILATNLPRSRLPATTIGTRELPSLPLVLPDAGLITDFVRGWFGDDYRDRLDVVAEIDTAQYGFDLLRSGLVRGCMLVTEGLGEAAMAGRLAPASGLRLIELVGDLEPKMSLLVGVFARRGERAALPADHPLNLLWTALSDDSAYWRAKDAAVDG
;
A
#
# COMPACT_ATOMS: atom_id res chain seq x y z
N MET A 1 25.71 10.28 8.29
CA MET A 1 24.95 11.12 9.25
C MET A 1 24.97 10.39 10.57
N SER A 2 25.60 10.95 11.62
CA SER A 2 25.62 10.35 12.96
C SER A 2 24.19 10.22 13.45
N LEU A 3 23.83 9.05 14.00
CA LEU A 3 22.56 8.85 14.69
C LEU A 3 22.41 9.94 15.75
N PRO A 4 21.28 10.64 15.83
CA PRO A 4 21.06 11.55 16.96
C PRO A 4 21.21 10.73 18.25
N GLY A 5 21.95 11.28 19.21
CA GLY A 5 22.22 10.68 20.50
C GLY A 5 20.93 10.36 21.29
N PRO A 6 21.04 9.79 22.49
CA PRO A 6 19.89 9.60 23.37
C PRO A 6 19.15 10.92 23.49
N PHE A 7 17.81 10.86 23.56
CA PHE A 7 16.92 12.02 23.65
C PHE A 7 17.52 13.08 24.56
N GLU A 8 17.98 14.18 23.99
CA GLU A 8 18.45 15.30 24.79
C GLU A 8 17.24 15.87 25.56
N PRO A 9 17.32 15.99 26.87
CA PRO A 9 16.26 16.64 27.63
C PRO A 9 16.08 18.07 27.11
N PRO A 10 14.86 18.62 27.16
CA PRO A 10 14.61 19.99 26.72
C PRO A 10 15.54 20.94 27.47
N THR A 11 16.12 21.90 26.77
CA THR A 11 16.92 22.96 27.38
C THR A 11 16.07 23.76 28.36
N ALA A 12 16.69 24.39 29.34
CA ALA A 12 15.99 25.27 30.30
C ALA A 12 15.16 26.36 29.60
N ASP A 13 15.66 26.90 28.49
CA ASP A 13 14.94 27.86 27.66
C ASP A 13 13.71 27.27 26.98
N SER A 14 13.85 26.07 26.41
CA SER A 14 12.72 25.35 25.81
C SER A 14 11.65 25.02 26.85
N LEU A 15 12.05 24.59 28.04
CA LEU A 15 11.12 24.32 29.14
C LEU A 15 10.41 25.61 29.58
N ASN A 16 11.12 26.71 29.72
CA ASN A 16 10.52 27.98 30.09
C ASN A 16 9.50 28.49 29.07
N ARG A 17 9.78 28.30 27.76
CA ARG A 17 8.84 28.66 26.70
C ARG A 17 7.57 27.79 26.75
N LEU A 18 7.68 26.50 27.06
CA LEU A 18 6.53 25.60 27.21
C LEU A 18 5.68 25.97 28.43
N LEU A 19 6.29 26.36 29.54
CA LEU A 19 5.58 26.73 30.76
C LEU A 19 4.83 28.06 30.64
N HIS A 20 5.27 28.95 29.75
CA HIS A 20 4.72 30.30 29.58
C HIS A 20 4.08 30.55 28.21
N CYS A 21 3.75 29.48 27.45
CA CYS A 21 3.07 29.65 26.18
C CYS A 21 1.58 29.95 26.38
N GLU A 22 0.97 30.52 25.35
CA GLU A 22 -0.45 30.88 25.35
C GLU A 22 -1.33 29.60 25.52
N PRO A 23 -2.32 29.63 26.42
CA PRO A 23 -3.20 28.49 26.69
C PRO A 23 -3.86 27.93 25.43
N ALA A 24 -4.25 28.79 24.49
CA ALA A 24 -4.88 28.39 23.24
C ALA A 24 -4.01 27.40 22.42
N LEU A 25 -2.68 27.50 22.50
CA LEU A 25 -1.77 26.58 21.84
C LEU A 25 -1.74 25.22 22.53
N LEU A 26 -1.76 25.19 23.87
CA LEU A 26 -1.74 23.95 24.66
C LEU A 26 -3.10 23.23 24.65
N ASP A 27 -4.19 23.97 24.57
CA ASP A 27 -5.55 23.41 24.48
C ASP A 27 -5.85 22.79 23.10
N THR A 28 -4.93 22.98 22.15
CA THR A 28 -5.06 22.39 20.81
C THR A 28 -4.52 20.96 20.78
N THR A 29 -5.38 20.00 20.52
CA THR A 29 -4.99 18.59 20.47
C THR A 29 -4.41 18.20 19.12
N LEU A 30 -3.55 17.16 19.07
CA LEU A 30 -3.05 16.59 17.82
C LEU A 30 -4.18 16.14 16.89
N ASP A 31 -5.31 15.71 17.46
CA ASP A 31 -6.49 15.31 16.69
C ASP A 31 -7.19 16.50 16.03
N GLN A 32 -7.21 17.66 16.67
CA GLN A 32 -7.70 18.89 16.05
C GLN A 32 -6.78 19.35 14.92
N LEU A 33 -5.45 19.30 15.11
CA LEU A 33 -4.49 19.61 14.05
C LEU A 33 -4.67 18.66 12.85
N ARG A 34 -4.83 17.36 13.09
CA ARG A 34 -5.15 16.39 12.04
C ARG A 34 -6.44 16.74 11.30
N THR A 35 -7.48 17.07 12.05
CA THR A 35 -8.77 17.44 11.47
C THR A 35 -8.64 18.67 10.58
N LEU A 36 -7.89 19.70 11.01
CA LEU A 36 -7.65 20.89 10.23
C LEU A 36 -6.98 20.60 8.88
N VAL A 37 -5.93 19.77 8.89
CA VAL A 37 -5.23 19.33 7.67
C VAL A 37 -6.18 18.57 6.75
N VAL A 38 -6.93 17.59 7.28
CA VAL A 38 -7.85 16.78 6.45
C VAL A 38 -9.00 17.62 5.90
N VAL A 39 -9.50 18.62 6.62
CA VAL A 39 -10.53 19.55 6.11
C VAL A 39 -9.98 20.39 4.96
N HIS A 40 -8.74 20.84 5.05
CA HIS A 40 -8.08 21.58 3.97
C HIS A 40 -7.95 20.73 2.70
N GLU A 41 -7.47 19.49 2.82
CA GLU A 41 -7.30 18.56 1.69
C GLU A 41 -8.64 18.15 1.07
N ALA A 42 -9.66 17.87 1.90
CA ALA A 42 -10.97 17.44 1.43
C ALA A 42 -11.84 18.60 0.89
N GLY A 43 -11.47 19.86 1.15
CA GLY A 43 -12.19 21.07 0.78
C GLY A 43 -13.54 21.26 1.47
N THR A 44 -14.08 20.25 2.15
CA THR A 44 -15.39 20.29 2.83
C THR A 44 -15.37 19.54 4.16
N ALA A 45 -16.18 19.99 5.13
CA ALA A 45 -16.33 19.27 6.40
C ALA A 45 -16.95 17.87 6.24
N LEU A 46 -17.81 17.68 5.23
CA LEU A 46 -18.38 16.37 4.93
C LEU A 46 -17.35 15.42 4.34
N GLY A 47 -16.51 15.89 3.41
CA GLY A 47 -15.40 15.13 2.84
C GLY A 47 -14.41 14.70 3.91
N ALA A 48 -14.03 15.64 4.79
CA ALA A 48 -13.16 15.36 5.93
C ALA A 48 -13.77 14.35 6.92
N ALA A 49 -15.06 14.46 7.20
CA ALA A 49 -15.78 13.52 8.07
C ALA A 49 -15.72 12.09 7.50
N LYS A 50 -15.96 11.92 6.20
CA LYS A 50 -15.83 10.63 5.51
C LYS A 50 -14.39 10.09 5.59
N ALA A 51 -13.39 10.93 5.30
CA ALA A 51 -11.98 10.54 5.36
C ALA A 51 -11.53 10.13 6.78
N LEU A 52 -12.06 10.80 7.80
CA LEU A 52 -11.76 10.53 9.22
C LEU A 52 -12.62 9.44 9.84
N GLY A 53 -13.63 8.92 9.13
CA GLY A 53 -14.60 7.95 9.69
C GLY A 53 -15.43 8.52 10.84
N ARG A 54 -15.88 9.78 10.72
CA ARG A 54 -16.59 10.53 11.78
C ARG A 54 -17.87 11.19 11.27
N GLU A 55 -18.69 11.66 12.22
CA GLU A 55 -19.83 12.51 11.92
C GLU A 55 -19.38 13.93 11.55
N GLN A 56 -20.08 14.55 10.56
CA GLN A 56 -19.80 15.91 10.12
C GLN A 56 -19.90 16.93 11.26
N SER A 57 -20.85 16.75 12.18
CA SER A 57 -21.03 17.60 13.37
C SER A 57 -19.82 17.61 14.28
N SER A 58 -19.13 16.46 14.43
CA SER A 58 -17.91 16.34 15.21
C SER A 58 -16.77 17.14 14.57
N VAL A 59 -16.58 17.02 13.26
CA VAL A 59 -15.57 17.80 12.51
C VAL A 59 -15.86 19.29 12.63
N GLN A 60 -17.13 19.71 12.47
CA GLN A 60 -17.53 21.11 12.58
C GLN A 60 -17.25 21.67 13.98
N LYS A 61 -17.56 20.91 15.04
CA LYS A 61 -17.26 21.31 16.43
C LYS A 61 -15.77 21.52 16.66
N GLN A 62 -14.91 20.68 16.09
CA GLN A 62 -13.46 20.84 16.21
C GLN A 62 -12.97 22.11 15.49
N ILE A 63 -13.48 22.38 14.27
CA ILE A 63 -13.18 23.61 13.53
C ILE A 63 -13.61 24.85 14.34
N ASP A 64 -14.82 24.83 14.90
CA ASP A 64 -15.36 25.95 15.68
C ASP A 64 -14.53 26.20 16.95
N THR A 65 -14.03 25.15 17.58
CA THR A 65 -13.14 25.26 18.74
C THR A 65 -11.79 25.87 18.34
N MET A 66 -11.18 25.39 17.27
CA MET A 66 -9.92 25.96 16.78
C MET A 66 -10.08 27.39 16.31
N ASN A 67 -11.19 27.74 15.62
CA ASN A 67 -11.48 29.13 15.25
C ASN A 67 -11.53 30.08 16.47
N ARG A 68 -12.13 29.63 17.58
CA ARG A 68 -12.19 30.38 18.80
C ARG A 68 -10.79 30.55 19.42
N ASN A 69 -10.07 29.45 19.61
CA ASN A 69 -8.75 29.46 20.26
C ASN A 69 -7.74 30.32 19.46
N PHE A 70 -7.67 30.11 18.15
CA PHE A 70 -6.73 30.86 17.31
C PHE A 70 -7.24 32.22 16.86
N GLY A 71 -8.56 32.44 16.82
CA GLY A 71 -9.15 33.72 16.51
C GLY A 71 -8.76 34.80 17.53
N GLU A 72 -8.72 34.45 18.81
CA GLU A 72 -8.23 35.33 19.88
C GLU A 72 -6.72 35.56 19.77
N LEU A 73 -5.94 34.51 19.49
CA LEU A 73 -4.48 34.58 19.40
C LEU A 73 -3.99 35.35 18.15
N CYS A 74 -4.61 35.11 17.00
CA CYS A 74 -4.15 35.60 15.70
C CYS A 74 -4.97 36.79 15.16
N GLY A 75 -6.05 37.18 15.83
CA GLY A 75 -6.92 38.28 15.42
C GLY A 75 -7.88 37.97 14.28
N GLU A 76 -7.85 36.73 13.74
CA GLU A 76 -8.79 36.25 12.73
C GLU A 76 -9.07 34.76 12.89
N PRO A 77 -10.27 34.25 12.47
CA PRO A 77 -10.56 32.85 12.49
C PRO A 77 -9.71 32.11 11.43
N LEU A 78 -9.40 30.84 11.66
CA LEU A 78 -8.65 30.01 10.70
C LEU A 78 -9.49 29.69 9.45
N VAL A 79 -10.79 29.51 9.66
CA VAL A 79 -11.74 29.04 8.65
C VAL A 79 -12.99 29.92 8.67
N ARG A 80 -13.39 30.44 7.51
CA ARG A 80 -14.63 31.19 7.33
C ARG A 80 -15.73 30.25 6.87
N LYS A 81 -16.91 30.31 7.52
CA LYS A 81 -18.07 29.51 7.14
C LYS A 81 -18.68 30.08 5.85
N GLN A 82 -18.78 29.25 4.84
CA GLN A 82 -19.70 29.43 3.73
C GLN A 82 -20.92 28.53 3.97
N GLY A 83 -22.09 28.87 3.40
CA GLY A 83 -23.34 28.14 3.62
C GLY A 83 -23.26 26.62 3.48
N ARG A 84 -24.32 25.89 3.83
CA ARG A 84 -24.36 24.42 3.79
C ARG A 84 -23.96 23.87 2.41
N GLY A 85 -22.99 22.95 2.39
CA GLY A 85 -22.57 22.25 1.16
C GLY A 85 -21.53 22.99 0.32
N LEU A 86 -21.06 24.16 0.74
CA LEU A 86 -20.00 24.90 0.05
C LEU A 86 -18.61 24.55 0.60
N ASN A 87 -17.57 24.80 -0.22
CA ASN A 87 -16.18 24.62 0.18
C ASN A 87 -15.84 25.45 1.41
N VAL A 88 -14.97 24.88 2.25
CA VAL A 88 -14.42 25.59 3.41
C VAL A 88 -13.38 26.58 2.93
N LEU A 89 -13.52 27.86 3.31
CA LEU A 89 -12.52 28.88 3.01
C LEU A 89 -11.58 29.06 4.17
N PHE A 90 -10.31 28.79 3.92
CA PHE A 90 -9.23 29.10 4.86
C PHE A 90 -8.79 30.54 4.73
N THR A 91 -8.45 31.17 5.86
CA THR A 91 -7.74 32.45 5.89
C THR A 91 -6.25 32.23 5.64
N ASP A 92 -5.49 33.32 5.49
CA ASP A 92 -4.03 33.20 5.36
C ASP A 92 -3.41 32.55 6.62
N THR A 93 -3.88 32.95 7.81
CA THR A 93 -3.50 32.32 9.08
C THR A 93 -3.89 30.84 9.12
N GLY A 94 -5.10 30.52 8.67
CA GLY A 94 -5.56 29.11 8.58
C GLY A 94 -4.70 28.27 7.68
N THR A 95 -4.34 28.75 6.50
CA THR A 95 -3.45 28.08 5.55
C THR A 95 -2.04 27.90 6.12
N ALA A 96 -1.49 28.93 6.78
CA ALA A 96 -0.20 28.84 7.46
C ALA A 96 -0.22 27.78 8.57
N LEU A 97 -1.29 27.75 9.38
CA LEU A 97 -1.44 26.75 10.45
C LEU A 97 -1.62 25.34 9.89
N VAL A 98 -2.31 25.13 8.77
CA VAL A 98 -2.38 23.83 8.08
C VAL A 98 -0.98 23.32 7.74
N GLY A 99 -0.14 24.16 7.14
CA GLY A 99 1.24 23.82 6.81
C GLY A 99 2.08 23.49 8.05
N LEU A 100 1.93 24.25 9.13
CA LEU A 100 2.59 23.99 10.41
C LEU A 100 2.10 22.67 11.02
N ALA A 101 0.79 22.46 11.08
CA ALA A 101 0.18 21.25 11.64
C ALA A 101 0.63 19.99 10.89
N GLY A 102 0.66 20.04 9.55
CA GLY A 102 1.14 18.92 8.72
C GLY A 102 2.58 18.54 9.04
N ARG A 103 3.49 19.53 9.10
CA ARG A 103 4.90 19.30 9.47
C ARG A 103 5.05 18.77 10.89
N THR A 104 4.37 19.37 11.86
CA THR A 104 4.45 18.97 13.27
C THR A 104 3.96 17.55 13.48
N LEU A 105 2.80 17.20 12.91
CA LEU A 105 2.24 15.85 12.98
C LEU A 105 3.15 14.83 12.27
N GLY A 106 3.67 15.17 11.08
CA GLY A 106 4.61 14.32 10.36
C GLY A 106 5.86 14.06 11.19
N THR A 107 6.55 15.08 11.64
CA THR A 107 7.75 14.94 12.48
C THR A 107 7.48 14.13 13.74
N TRP A 108 6.37 14.42 14.44
CA TRP A 108 6.02 13.68 15.67
C TRP A 108 5.76 12.21 15.41
N LEU A 109 5.05 11.87 14.32
CA LEU A 109 4.80 10.49 13.90
C LEU A 109 6.11 9.78 13.56
N ASP A 110 6.98 10.42 12.78
CA ASP A 110 8.28 9.87 12.38
C ASP A 110 9.18 9.58 13.60
N GLU A 111 9.26 10.52 14.54
CA GLU A 111 10.03 10.35 15.79
C GLU A 111 9.46 9.24 16.66
N MET A 112 8.14 9.13 16.79
CA MET A 112 7.50 8.04 17.55
C MET A 112 7.74 6.68 16.90
N HIS A 113 7.70 6.61 15.58
CA HIS A 113 8.05 5.37 14.85
C HIS A 113 9.54 5.03 15.01
N GLU A 114 10.40 6.04 14.98
CA GLU A 114 11.84 5.85 15.22
C GLU A 114 12.12 5.36 16.65
N CYS A 115 11.45 5.90 17.67
CA CYS A 115 11.52 5.39 19.03
C CYS A 115 11.14 3.91 19.09
N ARG A 116 10.02 3.54 18.46
CA ARG A 116 9.57 2.14 18.42
C ARG A 116 10.60 1.23 17.75
N ARG A 117 11.17 1.66 16.64
CA ARG A 117 12.20 0.91 15.90
C ARG A 117 13.46 0.70 16.72
N ARG A 118 13.97 1.75 17.37
CA ARG A 118 15.18 1.67 18.22
C ARG A 118 15.01 0.71 19.38
N LEU A 119 13.83 0.60 19.94
CA LEU A 119 13.56 -0.38 21.00
C LEU A 119 13.62 -1.82 20.49
N GLY A 120 13.47 -2.06 19.17
CA GLY A 120 13.67 -3.36 18.51
C GLY A 120 12.84 -4.51 19.06
N ARG A 121 11.79 -4.24 19.83
CA ARG A 121 10.98 -5.27 20.49
C ARG A 121 9.83 -5.79 19.65
N THR A 122 9.47 -5.10 18.58
CA THR A 122 8.40 -5.51 17.69
C THR A 122 8.83 -5.24 16.25
N LEU A 123 8.71 -6.24 15.40
CA LEU A 123 8.85 -6.10 13.94
C LEU A 123 7.51 -6.40 13.30
N THR A 124 6.92 -5.43 12.61
CA THR A 124 5.63 -5.59 11.93
C THR A 124 5.85 -5.77 10.43
N VAL A 125 5.40 -6.89 9.89
CA VAL A 125 5.56 -7.24 8.47
C VAL A 125 4.21 -7.28 7.79
N GLY A 126 4.05 -6.46 6.76
CA GLY A 126 2.89 -6.50 5.86
C GLY A 126 3.09 -7.59 4.80
N THR A 127 2.10 -8.45 4.59
CA THR A 127 2.18 -9.50 3.56
C THR A 127 0.85 -9.72 2.88
N THR A 128 0.90 -10.21 1.63
CA THR A 128 -0.26 -10.71 0.93
C THR A 128 -0.40 -12.23 1.16
N ARG A 129 -1.61 -12.78 0.93
CA ARG A 129 -1.81 -14.24 1.03
C ARG A 129 -0.88 -15.04 0.12
N TYR A 130 -0.43 -14.47 -1.00
CA TYR A 130 0.39 -15.16 -2.00
C TYR A 130 1.88 -15.20 -1.64
N THR A 131 2.34 -14.31 -0.77
CA THR A 131 3.73 -14.23 -0.30
C THR A 131 3.91 -14.75 1.13
N LEU A 132 2.81 -15.18 1.78
CA LEU A 132 2.84 -15.66 3.16
C LEU A 132 3.76 -16.89 3.32
N GLY A 133 3.80 -17.79 2.35
CA GLY A 133 4.66 -18.99 2.40
C GLY A 133 6.15 -18.64 2.50
N TYR A 134 6.62 -17.67 1.72
CA TYR A 134 8.00 -17.19 1.78
C TYR A 134 8.31 -16.58 3.16
N LEU A 135 7.39 -15.76 3.66
CA LEU A 135 7.55 -15.12 4.97
C LEU A 135 7.53 -16.14 6.11
N SER A 136 6.69 -17.15 6.07
CA SER A 136 6.62 -18.20 7.09
C SER A 136 7.94 -18.95 7.21
N HIS A 137 8.52 -19.38 6.09
CA HIS A 137 9.78 -20.11 6.08
C HIS A 137 10.95 -19.24 6.60
N ALA A 138 11.07 -18.00 6.13
CA ALA A 138 12.09 -17.09 6.64
C ALA A 138 11.91 -16.78 8.14
N SER A 139 10.65 -16.67 8.60
CA SER A 139 10.33 -16.44 10.01
C SER A 139 10.75 -17.59 10.91
N GLU A 140 10.64 -18.85 10.44
CA GLU A 140 11.12 -20.02 11.18
C GLU A 140 12.62 -19.96 11.43
N ARG A 141 13.39 -19.45 10.46
CA ARG A 141 14.87 -19.31 10.59
C ARG A 141 15.30 -18.30 11.63
N VAL A 142 14.53 -17.23 11.83
CA VAL A 142 14.83 -16.17 12.81
C VAL A 142 14.10 -16.38 14.15
N ALA A 143 13.16 -17.33 14.22
CA ALA A 143 12.25 -17.51 15.36
C ALA A 143 12.97 -17.71 16.70
N GLU A 144 14.04 -18.52 16.72
CA GLU A 144 14.79 -18.79 17.94
C GLU A 144 15.56 -17.56 18.42
N ASP A 145 16.17 -16.81 17.51
CA ASP A 145 16.89 -15.59 17.85
C ASP A 145 15.91 -14.50 18.35
N PHE A 146 14.77 -14.35 17.68
CA PHE A 146 13.71 -13.41 18.11
C PHE A 146 13.17 -13.76 19.49
N ARG A 147 12.94 -15.06 19.78
CA ARG A 147 12.47 -15.51 21.08
C ARG A 147 13.47 -15.19 22.19
N ARG A 148 14.75 -15.53 21.98
CA ARG A 148 15.82 -15.23 22.95
C ARG A 148 15.96 -13.75 23.26
N ARG A 149 15.70 -12.89 22.26
CA ARG A 149 15.84 -11.43 22.36
C ARG A 149 14.54 -10.73 22.79
N GLY A 150 13.45 -11.48 22.98
CA GLY A 150 12.14 -10.93 23.31
C GLY A 150 11.55 -10.04 22.22
N ILE A 151 11.81 -10.40 20.95
CA ILE A 151 11.31 -9.69 19.77
C ILE A 151 9.97 -10.32 19.36
N ASP A 152 8.93 -9.49 19.27
CA ASP A 152 7.62 -9.88 18.77
C ASP A 152 7.54 -9.65 17.24
N LEU A 153 7.34 -10.72 16.48
CA LEU A 153 7.12 -10.66 15.04
C LEU A 153 5.62 -10.61 14.75
N LYS A 154 5.13 -9.45 14.35
CA LYS A 154 3.73 -9.22 14.00
C LYS A 154 3.52 -9.29 12.49
N MET A 155 2.73 -10.25 12.03
CA MET A 155 2.32 -10.34 10.63
C MET A 155 0.96 -9.68 10.42
N VAL A 156 0.86 -8.83 9.39
CA VAL A 156 -0.37 -8.13 9.04
C VAL A 156 -0.72 -8.43 7.59
N HIS A 157 -1.93 -8.91 7.35
CA HIS A 157 -2.41 -9.05 5.97
C HIS A 157 -2.67 -7.66 5.38
N VAL A 158 -2.07 -7.39 4.22
CA VAL A 158 -2.21 -6.13 3.50
C VAL A 158 -2.69 -6.41 2.08
N ARG A 159 -3.66 -5.64 1.61
CA ARG A 159 -4.06 -5.69 0.20
C ARG A 159 -2.93 -5.15 -0.67
N THR A 160 -2.69 -5.77 -1.81
CA THR A 160 -1.60 -5.43 -2.74
C THR A 160 -1.51 -3.93 -3.04
N ARG A 161 -2.63 -3.27 -3.30
CA ARG A 161 -2.69 -1.83 -3.60
C ARG A 161 -2.20 -0.92 -2.46
N ASN A 162 -2.23 -1.40 -1.22
CA ASN A 162 -1.90 -0.61 -0.03
C ASN A 162 -0.51 -0.97 0.55
N LEU A 163 0.25 -1.86 -0.09
CA LEU A 163 1.52 -2.35 0.45
C LEU A 163 2.53 -1.22 0.70
N LEU A 164 2.82 -0.45 -0.35
CA LEU A 164 3.80 0.64 -0.26
C LEU A 164 3.29 1.81 0.59
N GLU A 165 2.00 2.12 0.54
CA GLU A 165 1.38 3.14 1.40
C GLU A 165 1.55 2.80 2.90
N LYS A 166 1.27 1.55 3.28
CA LYS A 166 1.46 1.11 4.67
C LYS A 166 2.91 1.09 5.10
N LEU A 167 3.83 0.81 4.18
CA LEU A 167 5.25 0.90 4.42
C LEU A 167 5.69 2.36 4.57
N ALA A 168 5.29 3.24 3.66
CA ALA A 168 5.60 4.67 3.69
C ALA A 168 5.04 5.36 4.94
N SER A 169 3.82 4.98 5.37
CA SER A 169 3.17 5.52 6.57
C SER A 169 3.63 4.87 7.88
N HIS A 170 4.69 4.09 7.88
CA HIS A 170 5.25 3.40 9.05
C HIS A 170 4.27 2.48 9.81
N GLN A 171 3.16 2.10 9.19
CA GLN A 171 2.22 1.13 9.79
C GLN A 171 2.80 -0.28 9.80
N VAL A 172 3.75 -0.56 8.91
CA VAL A 172 4.56 -1.77 8.87
C VAL A 172 6.03 -1.39 8.66
N ASP A 173 6.93 -2.25 9.13
CA ASP A 173 8.37 -2.04 9.04
C ASP A 173 8.96 -2.64 7.77
N LEU A 174 8.28 -3.65 7.21
CA LEU A 174 8.68 -4.38 6.01
C LEU A 174 7.44 -4.89 5.30
N VAL A 175 7.46 -4.99 3.98
CA VAL A 175 6.38 -5.63 3.23
C VAL A 175 6.89 -6.71 2.29
N CYS A 176 6.14 -7.82 2.24
CA CYS A 176 6.35 -8.89 1.28
C CYS A 176 5.13 -8.97 0.36
N GLY A 177 5.34 -8.78 -0.94
CA GLY A 177 4.20 -8.78 -1.86
C GLY A 177 4.57 -8.49 -3.30
N SER A 178 3.54 -8.23 -4.08
CA SER A 178 3.66 -7.87 -5.50
C SER A 178 3.34 -6.40 -5.69
N VAL A 179 4.14 -5.71 -6.47
CA VAL A 179 3.97 -4.30 -6.82
C VAL A 179 3.97 -4.16 -8.33
N LEU A 180 3.10 -3.30 -8.86
CA LEU A 180 3.12 -2.93 -10.26
C LEU A 180 4.35 -2.04 -10.51
N ASP A 181 5.22 -2.49 -11.40
CA ASP A 181 6.36 -1.75 -11.89
C ASP A 181 6.10 -1.32 -13.33
N THR A 182 6.25 -0.03 -13.58
CA THR A 182 6.01 0.58 -14.89
C THR A 182 7.31 1.16 -15.40
N GLU A 183 7.71 0.82 -16.61
CA GLU A 183 8.94 1.31 -17.22
C GLU A 183 8.92 2.84 -17.29
N GLY A 184 10.00 3.45 -16.82
CA GLY A 184 10.12 4.91 -16.74
C GLY A 184 9.45 5.60 -15.56
N ALA A 185 8.74 4.85 -14.69
CA ALA A 185 8.16 5.38 -13.46
C ALA A 185 9.07 5.06 -12.27
N ASP A 186 9.47 6.09 -11.52
CA ASP A 186 10.38 5.95 -10.37
C ASP A 186 9.63 5.66 -9.04
N ARG A 187 8.56 4.86 -9.11
CA ARG A 187 7.70 4.55 -7.94
C ARG A 187 8.42 3.78 -6.83
N LEU A 188 9.51 3.12 -7.15
CA LEU A 188 10.29 2.31 -6.22
C LEU A 188 11.55 3.02 -5.72
N ALA A 189 11.80 4.26 -6.13
CA ALA A 189 12.98 5.03 -5.74
C ALA A 189 13.12 5.22 -4.22
N ASP A 190 11.99 5.29 -3.50
CA ASP A 190 11.98 5.49 -2.05
C ASP A 190 12.09 4.19 -1.25
N TYR A 191 12.37 3.06 -1.91
CA TYR A 191 12.41 1.75 -1.27
C TYR A 191 13.71 1.01 -1.58
N ASP A 192 14.20 0.25 -0.60
CA ASP A 192 15.14 -0.83 -0.80
C ASP A 192 14.32 -2.06 -1.23
N VAL A 193 14.70 -2.66 -2.35
CA VAL A 193 13.92 -3.75 -2.96
C VAL A 193 14.78 -5.01 -3.09
N GLN A 194 14.28 -6.11 -2.56
CA GLN A 194 14.80 -7.43 -2.85
C GLN A 194 13.82 -8.14 -3.76
N GLN A 195 14.13 -8.17 -5.04
CA GLN A 195 13.32 -8.81 -6.04
C GLN A 195 13.47 -10.33 -5.97
N TRP A 196 12.34 -11.03 -5.82
CA TRP A 196 12.28 -12.50 -5.94
C TRP A 196 11.95 -12.92 -7.35
N ARG A 197 10.91 -12.33 -7.93
CA ARG A 197 10.42 -12.64 -9.28
C ARG A 197 9.96 -11.35 -9.97
N ARG A 198 10.09 -11.34 -11.29
CA ARG A 198 9.41 -10.39 -12.16
C ARG A 198 8.55 -11.21 -13.12
N SER A 199 7.29 -10.87 -13.26
CA SER A 199 6.33 -11.63 -14.06
C SER A 199 5.33 -10.70 -14.74
N GLY A 200 4.56 -11.25 -15.65
CA GLY A 200 3.49 -10.59 -16.37
C GLY A 200 2.10 -11.04 -15.94
N LEU A 201 1.17 -10.79 -16.83
CA LEU A 201 -0.18 -11.33 -16.76
C LEU A 201 -0.34 -12.43 -17.80
N ILE A 202 -1.24 -13.36 -17.53
CA ILE A 202 -1.70 -14.38 -18.47
C ILE A 202 -3.23 -14.39 -18.47
N LEU A 203 -3.81 -15.04 -19.49
CA LEU A 203 -5.24 -15.27 -19.56
C LEU A 203 -5.59 -16.70 -19.17
N ALA A 204 -6.51 -16.84 -18.20
CA ALA A 204 -7.23 -18.09 -17.99
C ALA A 204 -8.54 -18.05 -18.78
N THR A 205 -8.86 -19.09 -19.55
CA THR A 205 -10.03 -19.09 -20.42
C THR A 205 -10.73 -20.43 -20.47
N ASN A 206 -12.06 -20.40 -20.60
CA ASN A 206 -12.91 -21.55 -20.94
C ASN A 206 -13.41 -21.50 -22.39
N LEU A 207 -12.95 -20.55 -23.20
CA LEU A 207 -13.29 -20.49 -24.61
C LEU A 207 -12.73 -21.71 -25.35
N PRO A 208 -13.51 -22.31 -26.27
CA PRO A 208 -13.03 -23.45 -27.06
C PRO A 208 -11.90 -23.02 -28.02
N ARG A 209 -11.03 -23.97 -28.40
CA ARG A 209 -9.92 -23.68 -29.34
C ARG A 209 -10.42 -23.18 -30.70
N SER A 210 -11.65 -23.52 -31.11
CA SER A 210 -12.26 -23.00 -32.34
C SER A 210 -12.49 -21.48 -32.28
N ARG A 211 -12.67 -20.91 -31.08
CA ARG A 211 -12.93 -19.50 -30.87
C ARG A 211 -11.67 -18.71 -30.46
N LEU A 212 -10.77 -19.35 -29.75
CA LEU A 212 -9.46 -18.80 -29.38
C LEU A 212 -8.39 -19.90 -29.60
N PRO A 213 -7.90 -20.08 -30.85
CA PRO A 213 -6.96 -21.14 -31.17
C PRO A 213 -5.55 -20.86 -30.64
N ALA A 214 -5.20 -19.60 -30.44
CA ALA A 214 -3.86 -19.16 -30.04
C ALA A 214 -3.48 -19.68 -28.63
N THR A 215 -2.20 -19.91 -28.44
CA THR A 215 -1.56 -20.16 -27.14
C THR A 215 -0.89 -18.89 -26.58
N THR A 216 -0.71 -17.88 -27.42
CA THR A 216 -0.12 -16.60 -27.13
C THR A 216 -0.90 -15.52 -27.86
N ILE A 217 -1.23 -14.41 -27.18
CA ILE A 217 -1.90 -13.24 -27.79
C ILE A 217 -1.25 -11.95 -27.32
N GLY A 218 -1.40 -10.89 -28.12
CA GLY A 218 -0.99 -9.54 -27.74
C GLY A 218 -1.98 -8.85 -26.82
N THR A 219 -1.50 -7.93 -25.98
CA THR A 219 -2.37 -7.10 -25.12
C THR A 219 -3.39 -6.30 -25.95
N ARG A 220 -3.03 -5.91 -27.17
CA ARG A 220 -3.91 -5.21 -28.14
C ARG A 220 -5.12 -6.00 -28.57
N GLU A 221 -5.10 -7.31 -28.41
CA GLU A 221 -6.21 -8.20 -28.78
C GLU A 221 -7.28 -8.29 -27.66
N LEU A 222 -6.97 -7.85 -26.44
CA LEU A 222 -7.89 -7.93 -25.30
C LEU A 222 -9.28 -7.31 -25.56
N PRO A 223 -9.41 -6.17 -26.30
CA PRO A 223 -10.74 -5.60 -26.61
C PRO A 223 -11.64 -6.54 -27.43
N SER A 224 -11.09 -7.53 -28.13
CA SER A 224 -11.86 -8.49 -28.94
C SER A 224 -12.35 -9.70 -28.14
N LEU A 225 -12.01 -9.79 -26.86
CA LEU A 225 -12.30 -10.94 -26.01
C LEU A 225 -13.30 -10.60 -24.91
N PRO A 226 -14.25 -11.49 -24.59
CA PRO A 226 -15.10 -11.34 -23.43
C PRO A 226 -14.28 -11.52 -22.15
N LEU A 227 -14.15 -10.45 -21.35
CA LEU A 227 -13.25 -10.41 -20.20
C LEU A 227 -14.01 -10.49 -18.87
N VAL A 228 -13.46 -11.28 -17.95
CA VAL A 228 -13.81 -11.28 -16.53
C VAL A 228 -12.70 -10.50 -15.81
N LEU A 229 -13.03 -9.39 -15.21
CA LEU A 229 -12.06 -8.49 -14.59
C LEU A 229 -12.39 -8.26 -13.11
N PRO A 230 -11.38 -8.09 -12.24
CA PRO A 230 -11.63 -7.63 -10.88
C PRO A 230 -12.09 -6.16 -10.89
N ASP A 231 -12.97 -5.83 -9.94
CA ASP A 231 -13.48 -4.47 -9.72
C ASP A 231 -12.37 -3.48 -9.34
N ALA A 232 -11.34 -3.96 -8.64
CA ALA A 232 -10.20 -3.18 -8.18
C ALA A 232 -8.96 -4.04 -7.96
N GLY A 233 -7.79 -3.41 -7.91
CA GLY A 233 -6.52 -4.01 -7.56
C GLY A 233 -5.56 -4.09 -8.73
N LEU A 234 -4.54 -4.92 -8.56
CA LEU A 234 -3.38 -4.98 -9.44
C LEU A 234 -3.73 -5.21 -10.92
N ILE A 235 -4.64 -6.15 -11.20
CA ILE A 235 -5.08 -6.45 -12.59
C ILE A 235 -5.78 -5.23 -13.18
N THR A 236 -6.64 -4.59 -12.41
CA THR A 236 -7.34 -3.37 -12.83
C THR A 236 -6.35 -2.23 -13.07
N ASP A 237 -5.27 -2.15 -12.29
CA ASP A 237 -4.22 -1.15 -12.49
C ASP A 237 -3.44 -1.39 -13.80
N PHE A 238 -3.18 -2.65 -14.17
CA PHE A 238 -2.64 -2.99 -15.50
C PHE A 238 -3.59 -2.56 -16.62
N VAL A 239 -4.84 -2.96 -16.53
CA VAL A 239 -5.86 -2.65 -17.55
C VAL A 239 -6.02 -1.14 -17.72
N ARG A 240 -6.07 -0.40 -16.60
CA ARG A 240 -6.13 1.06 -16.61
C ARG A 240 -4.87 1.69 -17.21
N GLY A 241 -3.70 1.15 -16.91
CA GLY A 241 -2.44 1.61 -17.49
C GLY A 241 -2.38 1.46 -19.02
N TRP A 242 -2.94 0.39 -19.57
CA TRP A 242 -2.96 0.11 -21.01
C TRP A 242 -4.11 0.79 -21.75
N PHE A 243 -5.29 0.88 -21.15
CA PHE A 243 -6.52 1.31 -21.82
C PHE A 243 -7.12 2.62 -21.28
N GLY A 244 -6.51 3.20 -20.23
CA GLY A 244 -7.02 4.41 -19.58
C GLY A 244 -8.10 4.16 -18.55
N ASP A 245 -8.59 5.23 -17.92
CA ASP A 245 -9.65 5.14 -16.89
C ASP A 245 -11.00 4.70 -17.46
N ASP A 246 -11.24 4.96 -18.72
CA ASP A 246 -12.40 4.57 -19.50
C ASP A 246 -12.30 3.15 -20.12
N TYR A 247 -11.41 2.30 -19.61
CA TYR A 247 -11.19 0.95 -20.14
C TYR A 247 -12.46 0.09 -20.24
N ARG A 248 -13.47 0.34 -19.40
CA ARG A 248 -14.75 -0.38 -19.46
C ARG A 248 -15.54 -0.12 -20.75
N ASP A 249 -15.35 1.05 -21.36
CA ASP A 249 -15.97 1.39 -22.64
C ASP A 249 -15.19 0.81 -23.83
N ARG A 250 -13.94 0.39 -23.59
CA ARG A 250 -13.03 -0.13 -24.62
C ARG A 250 -12.92 -1.64 -24.63
N LEU A 251 -13.27 -2.30 -23.53
CA LEU A 251 -13.16 -3.73 -23.34
C LEU A 251 -14.55 -4.36 -23.18
N ASP A 252 -14.71 -5.57 -23.71
CA ASP A 252 -15.93 -6.38 -23.50
C ASP A 252 -15.88 -7.04 -22.13
N VAL A 253 -16.29 -6.30 -21.08
CA VAL A 253 -16.32 -6.78 -19.69
C VAL A 253 -17.63 -7.51 -19.43
N VAL A 254 -17.60 -8.83 -19.49
CA VAL A 254 -18.79 -9.71 -19.32
C VAL A 254 -19.09 -10.06 -17.88
N ALA A 255 -18.14 -9.90 -16.96
CA ALA A 255 -18.35 -10.03 -15.51
C ALA A 255 -17.29 -9.26 -14.73
N GLU A 256 -17.72 -8.69 -13.59
CA GLU A 256 -16.81 -8.12 -12.58
C GLU A 256 -16.77 -9.04 -11.35
N ILE A 257 -15.59 -9.15 -10.74
CA ILE A 257 -15.30 -10.06 -9.63
C ILE A 257 -14.53 -9.33 -8.53
N ASP A 258 -14.71 -9.77 -7.29
CA ASP A 258 -13.95 -9.29 -6.13
C ASP A 258 -12.68 -10.11 -5.87
N THR A 259 -12.68 -11.38 -6.23
CA THR A 259 -11.56 -12.30 -6.03
C THR A 259 -11.30 -13.16 -7.26
N ALA A 260 -10.04 -13.48 -7.51
CA ALA A 260 -9.66 -14.37 -8.61
C ALA A 260 -10.27 -15.77 -8.45
N GLN A 261 -10.47 -16.25 -7.21
CA GLN A 261 -11.10 -17.52 -6.93
C GLN A 261 -12.52 -17.57 -7.50
N TYR A 262 -13.30 -16.53 -7.26
CA TYR A 262 -14.66 -16.42 -7.79
C TYR A 262 -14.66 -16.39 -9.33
N GLY A 263 -13.70 -15.71 -9.93
CA GLY A 263 -13.53 -15.71 -11.39
C GLY A 263 -13.22 -17.09 -11.98
N PHE A 264 -12.34 -17.86 -11.33
CA PHE A 264 -12.10 -19.26 -11.72
C PHE A 264 -13.36 -20.11 -11.62
N ASP A 265 -14.16 -19.92 -10.57
CA ASP A 265 -15.41 -20.67 -10.37
C ASP A 265 -16.46 -20.30 -11.43
N LEU A 266 -16.59 -19.02 -11.80
CA LEU A 266 -17.47 -18.56 -12.87
C LEU A 266 -17.10 -19.19 -14.24
N LEU A 267 -15.82 -19.16 -14.58
CA LEU A 267 -15.35 -19.73 -15.85
C LEU A 267 -15.52 -21.25 -15.86
N ARG A 268 -15.17 -21.93 -14.79
CA ARG A 268 -15.24 -23.39 -14.67
C ARG A 268 -16.67 -23.91 -14.72
N SER A 269 -17.60 -23.23 -14.08
CA SER A 269 -19.03 -23.60 -14.09
C SER A 269 -19.69 -23.40 -15.47
N GLY A 270 -19.03 -22.62 -16.36
CA GLY A 270 -19.59 -22.25 -17.65
C GLY A 270 -20.70 -21.21 -17.58
N LEU A 271 -20.95 -20.63 -16.41
CA LEU A 271 -21.89 -19.51 -16.23
C LEU A 271 -21.48 -18.30 -17.07
N VAL A 272 -20.17 -18.08 -17.18
CA VAL A 272 -19.56 -17.07 -18.04
C VAL A 272 -18.63 -17.78 -19.02
N ARG A 273 -18.71 -17.40 -20.29
CA ARG A 273 -17.75 -17.83 -21.33
C ARG A 273 -16.86 -16.65 -21.68
N GLY A 274 -15.56 -16.77 -21.35
CA GLY A 274 -14.65 -15.66 -21.56
C GLY A 274 -13.22 -15.95 -21.10
N CYS A 275 -12.50 -14.87 -20.90
CA CYS A 275 -11.12 -14.86 -20.47
C CYS A 275 -10.98 -14.05 -19.20
N MET A 276 -10.17 -14.49 -18.25
CA MET A 276 -9.83 -13.78 -17.04
C MET A 276 -8.34 -13.47 -17.03
N LEU A 277 -7.99 -12.20 -16.82
CA LEU A 277 -6.61 -11.80 -16.58
C LEU A 277 -6.19 -12.22 -15.16
N VAL A 278 -5.08 -12.90 -15.06
CA VAL A 278 -4.46 -13.30 -13.80
C VAL A 278 -2.95 -13.07 -13.85
N THR A 279 -2.30 -13.00 -12.69
CA THR A 279 -0.84 -13.01 -12.65
C THR A 279 -0.33 -14.40 -13.08
N GLU A 280 0.83 -14.46 -13.73
CA GLU A 280 1.46 -15.74 -14.14
C GLU A 280 1.49 -16.73 -12.98
N GLY A 281 2.03 -16.32 -11.81
CA GLY A 281 2.13 -17.20 -10.65
C GLY A 281 0.78 -17.71 -10.12
N LEU A 282 -0.29 -16.93 -10.27
CA LEU A 282 -1.63 -17.37 -9.88
C LEU A 282 -2.20 -18.39 -10.88
N GLY A 283 -2.00 -18.17 -12.17
CA GLY A 283 -2.39 -19.08 -13.24
C GLY A 283 -1.68 -20.42 -13.12
N GLU A 284 -0.35 -20.43 -12.95
CA GLU A 284 0.47 -21.61 -12.73
C GLU A 284 0.00 -22.38 -11.48
N ALA A 285 -0.26 -21.69 -10.37
CA ALA A 285 -0.75 -22.31 -9.14
C ALA A 285 -2.14 -22.94 -9.31
N ALA A 286 -3.01 -22.33 -10.11
CA ALA A 286 -4.32 -22.86 -10.42
C ALA A 286 -4.23 -24.13 -11.30
N MET A 287 -3.37 -24.12 -12.31
CA MET A 287 -3.15 -25.28 -13.17
C MET A 287 -2.48 -26.45 -12.43
N ALA A 288 -1.58 -26.15 -11.51
CA ALA A 288 -0.94 -27.15 -10.65
C ALA A 288 -1.86 -27.70 -9.54
N GLY A 289 -3.13 -27.28 -9.49
CA GLY A 289 -4.09 -27.72 -8.46
C GLY A 289 -3.79 -27.22 -7.04
N ARG A 290 -2.86 -26.30 -6.89
CA ARG A 290 -2.52 -25.66 -5.61
C ARG A 290 -3.56 -24.63 -5.14
N LEU A 291 -4.38 -24.18 -6.06
CA LEU A 291 -5.62 -23.45 -5.85
C LEU A 291 -6.77 -24.35 -6.27
N ALA A 292 -8.04 -23.89 -6.16
CA ALA A 292 -9.16 -24.72 -6.64
C ALA A 292 -8.88 -25.25 -8.05
N PRO A 293 -9.14 -26.56 -8.32
CA PRO A 293 -8.70 -27.18 -9.56
C PRO A 293 -9.19 -26.40 -10.78
N ALA A 294 -8.26 -25.98 -11.63
CA ALA A 294 -8.54 -25.27 -12.88
C ALA A 294 -8.94 -26.23 -14.02
N SER A 295 -9.52 -27.40 -13.69
CA SER A 295 -9.96 -28.40 -14.68
C SER A 295 -10.92 -27.76 -15.68
N GLY A 296 -10.62 -27.93 -16.97
CA GLY A 296 -11.40 -27.34 -18.06
C GLY A 296 -11.02 -25.95 -18.49
N LEU A 297 -10.09 -25.29 -17.80
CA LEU A 297 -9.53 -23.99 -18.21
C LEU A 297 -8.21 -24.18 -18.96
N ARG A 298 -7.89 -23.21 -19.81
CA ARG A 298 -6.60 -23.10 -20.50
C ARG A 298 -5.91 -21.81 -20.11
N LEU A 299 -4.60 -21.83 -20.07
CA LEU A 299 -3.78 -20.62 -19.99
C LEU A 299 -3.35 -20.19 -21.39
N ILE A 300 -3.40 -18.90 -21.63
CA ILE A 300 -2.94 -18.21 -22.84
C ILE A 300 -1.90 -17.19 -22.40
N GLU A 301 -0.73 -17.29 -22.98
CA GLU A 301 0.34 -16.31 -22.73
C GLU A 301 -0.06 -14.95 -23.26
N LEU A 302 0.20 -13.89 -22.48
CA LEU A 302 -0.07 -12.52 -22.86
C LEU A 302 1.22 -11.77 -23.11
N VAL A 303 1.45 -11.40 -24.38
CA VAL A 303 2.60 -10.60 -24.77
C VAL A 303 2.26 -9.12 -24.63
N GLY A 304 3.06 -8.40 -23.85
CA GLY A 304 2.91 -6.96 -23.66
C GLY A 304 3.37 -6.19 -24.91
N ASP A 305 2.44 -5.82 -25.77
CA ASP A 305 2.65 -5.05 -27.00
C ASP A 305 2.07 -3.62 -26.95
N LEU A 306 1.61 -3.20 -25.76
CA LEU A 306 1.16 -1.85 -25.46
C LEU A 306 2.19 -1.10 -24.60
N GLU A 307 2.13 0.21 -24.65
CA GLU A 307 2.83 1.09 -23.72
C GLU A 307 1.86 1.69 -22.69
N PRO A 308 2.30 1.97 -21.48
CA PRO A 308 3.65 1.73 -20.95
C PRO A 308 3.91 0.22 -20.72
N LYS A 309 5.18 -0.19 -20.81
CA LYS A 309 5.58 -1.55 -20.40
C LYS A 309 5.40 -1.67 -18.90
N MET A 310 4.64 -2.66 -18.50
CA MET A 310 4.33 -2.92 -17.09
C MET A 310 4.65 -4.37 -16.74
N SER A 311 5.13 -4.56 -15.53
CA SER A 311 5.43 -5.88 -14.98
C SER A 311 5.08 -5.93 -13.50
N LEU A 312 4.98 -7.14 -12.99
CA LEU A 312 4.85 -7.42 -11.57
C LEU A 312 6.22 -7.66 -10.98
N LEU A 313 6.59 -6.86 -10.01
CA LEU A 313 7.73 -7.12 -9.16
C LEU A 313 7.23 -7.77 -7.87
N VAL A 314 7.62 -9.02 -7.65
CA VAL A 314 7.33 -9.77 -6.42
C VAL A 314 8.58 -9.77 -5.58
N GLY A 315 8.48 -9.38 -4.31
CA GLY A 315 9.65 -9.29 -3.46
C GLY A 315 9.37 -8.74 -2.07
N VAL A 316 10.46 -8.29 -1.45
CA VAL A 316 10.48 -7.62 -0.16
C VAL A 316 10.87 -6.17 -0.36
N PHE A 317 10.19 -5.29 0.37
CA PHE A 317 10.41 -3.86 0.31
C PHE A 317 10.60 -3.31 1.71
N ALA A 318 11.61 -2.47 1.88
CA ALA A 318 11.86 -1.64 3.06
C ALA A 318 12.00 -0.18 2.61
N ARG A 319 11.85 0.78 3.51
CA ARG A 319 12.13 2.19 3.20
C ARG A 319 13.61 2.38 2.87
N ARG A 320 13.90 3.19 1.87
CA ARG A 320 15.25 3.42 1.39
C ARG A 320 16.18 3.88 2.51
N GLY A 321 17.32 3.20 2.63
CA GLY A 321 18.38 3.56 3.58
C GLY A 321 18.08 3.21 5.05
N GLU A 322 16.84 2.82 5.39
CA GLU A 322 16.49 2.46 6.76
C GLU A 322 17.32 1.29 7.27
N ARG A 323 17.50 0.26 6.46
CA ARG A 323 18.30 -0.91 6.79
C ARG A 323 19.75 -0.57 7.07
N ALA A 324 20.32 0.36 6.30
CA ALA A 324 21.70 0.79 6.48
C ALA A 324 21.91 1.64 7.75
N ALA A 325 20.84 2.30 8.21
CA ALA A 325 20.86 3.08 9.44
C ALA A 325 20.70 2.23 10.71
N LEU A 326 20.29 0.95 10.58
CA LEU A 326 20.08 0.03 11.69
C LEU A 326 21.26 -0.94 11.85
N PRO A 327 21.55 -1.42 13.07
CA PRO A 327 22.58 -2.44 13.31
C PRO A 327 22.32 -3.71 12.48
N ALA A 328 23.37 -4.43 12.12
CA ALA A 328 23.25 -5.67 11.35
C ALA A 328 22.39 -6.74 12.05
N ASP A 329 22.40 -6.75 13.39
CA ASP A 329 21.61 -7.65 14.21
C ASP A 329 20.22 -7.10 14.56
N HIS A 330 19.81 -5.97 13.99
CA HIS A 330 18.43 -5.46 14.14
C HIS A 330 17.43 -6.44 13.54
N PRO A 331 16.23 -6.64 14.16
CA PRO A 331 15.22 -7.60 13.70
C PRO A 331 14.88 -7.48 12.22
N LEU A 332 14.78 -6.26 11.70
CA LEU A 332 14.52 -5.99 10.29
C LEU A 332 15.64 -6.55 9.40
N ASN A 333 16.90 -6.33 9.74
CA ASN A 333 18.04 -6.82 8.96
C ASN A 333 18.18 -8.35 9.04
N LEU A 334 17.89 -8.95 10.19
CA LEU A 334 17.88 -10.41 10.35
C LEU A 334 16.82 -11.06 9.48
N LEU A 335 15.58 -10.55 9.54
CA LEU A 335 14.49 -11.09 8.70
C LEU A 335 14.73 -10.84 7.22
N TRP A 336 15.24 -9.67 6.85
CA TRP A 336 15.60 -9.36 5.46
C TRP A 336 16.63 -10.34 4.91
N THR A 337 17.67 -10.65 5.68
CA THR A 337 18.71 -11.62 5.30
C THR A 337 18.11 -13.03 5.14
N ALA A 338 17.27 -13.46 6.09
CA ALA A 338 16.58 -14.74 5.98
C ALA A 338 15.72 -14.83 4.72
N LEU A 339 15.00 -13.77 4.36
CA LEU A 339 14.21 -13.69 3.12
C LEU A 339 15.08 -13.68 1.86
N SER A 340 16.31 -13.10 1.93
CA SER A 340 17.29 -13.15 0.83
C SER A 340 17.73 -14.56 0.51
N ASP A 341 18.11 -15.31 1.52
CA ASP A 341 18.59 -16.67 1.38
C ASP A 341 17.49 -17.60 0.82
N ASP A 342 16.25 -17.41 1.32
CA ASP A 342 15.11 -18.17 0.86
C ASP A 342 14.74 -17.84 -0.60
N SER A 343 14.94 -16.60 -1.04
CA SER A 343 14.68 -16.23 -2.44
C SER A 343 15.56 -17.00 -3.43
N ALA A 344 16.77 -17.31 -3.05
CA ALA A 344 17.68 -18.17 -3.84
C ALA A 344 17.18 -19.61 -3.89
N TYR A 345 16.71 -20.14 -2.77
CA TYR A 345 16.11 -21.48 -2.71
C TYR A 345 14.87 -21.61 -3.58
N TRP A 346 13.94 -20.65 -3.51
CA TRP A 346 12.70 -20.70 -4.27
C TRP A 346 12.93 -20.50 -5.76
N ARG A 347 13.87 -19.63 -6.16
CA ARG A 347 14.28 -19.49 -7.58
C ARG A 347 14.88 -20.79 -8.14
N ALA A 348 15.70 -21.48 -7.35
CA ALA A 348 16.26 -22.76 -7.76
C ALA A 348 15.18 -23.84 -7.86
N LYS A 349 14.17 -23.82 -7.01
CA LYS A 349 13.05 -24.75 -7.03
C LYS A 349 12.10 -24.51 -8.21
N ASP A 350 11.80 -23.25 -8.52
CA ASP A 350 10.99 -22.87 -9.70
C ASP A 350 11.73 -23.28 -10.99
N ALA A 351 13.04 -23.03 -11.09
CA ALA A 351 13.86 -23.46 -12.24
C ALA A 351 13.97 -25.00 -12.40
N ALA A 352 13.85 -25.75 -11.30
CA ALA A 352 13.88 -27.23 -11.34
C ALA A 352 12.53 -27.86 -11.73
N VAL A 353 11.45 -27.10 -11.75
CA VAL A 353 10.11 -27.54 -12.18
C VAL A 353 9.90 -27.29 -13.67
N ASP A 354 10.67 -26.35 -14.27
CA ASP A 354 10.62 -25.95 -15.67
C ASP A 354 11.62 -26.75 -16.55
N GLY A 355 12.43 -27.67 -15.99
CA GLY A 355 13.35 -28.57 -16.67
C GLY A 355 12.93 -30.03 -16.54
#